data_6edce4d9e2111328cc2bfbe4846adf71
#
_entry.id   6edce4d9e2111328cc2bfbe4846adf71
#
_cell.length_a   1.000
_cell.length_b   1.000
_cell.length_c   1.000
_cell.angle_alpha   90.00
_cell.angle_beta   90.00
_cell.angle_gamma   90.00
#
_symmetry.space_group_name_H-M   'P 1'
#
loop_
_entity.id
_entity.type
_entity.pdbx_description
1 polymer ?
#
loop_
_entity_poly.entity_id
_entity_poly.type
_entity_poly.pdbx_seq_one_letter_code
_entity_poly.pdbx_strand_id
1 'polypeptide(L)'
;TLHVFELMLTSFIAGIAFGGLWVRKQADRSADPLRLAGWMQIGMGLAALLSLLVYGNAFDWVSWIMGALDRTASGYTLYSLGTAAIAIAIMLPAAFFAGTTLPLFTVTLLRSGHGERAIGQVYAWNTVGSIAGVFVAMHWLIPVLGLKLALITAAFVDMGIGLFLLRREAQNRPQLMRTAFAALGVLLATSLSMTVVQFDPLKMASGVFRTGSTILSDDAQLIFYRDGKTASVSVTQYADARRLIATNGKTDAAINIHGKPASDEPTMALLAALPLAMHASPEEIGVIGF
;
A
#
# COMPACT_ATOMS: atom_id res chain seq x y z
N THR A 1 -14.64 5.48 4.81
CA THR A 1 -13.78 5.00 3.71
C THR A 1 -13.17 6.15 2.91
N LEU A 2 -13.92 7.16 2.48
CA LEU A 2 -13.40 8.33 1.76
C LEU A 2 -12.36 9.08 2.61
N HIS A 3 -12.69 9.34 3.86
CA HIS A 3 -11.83 10.06 4.81
C HIS A 3 -10.47 9.36 5.03
N VAL A 4 -10.42 8.03 5.10
CA VAL A 4 -9.15 7.29 5.21
C VAL A 4 -8.30 7.46 3.95
N PHE A 5 -8.90 7.43 2.78
CA PHE A 5 -8.21 7.68 1.51
C PHE A 5 -7.63 9.10 1.46
N GLU A 6 -8.39 10.10 1.88
CA GLU A 6 -7.93 11.49 1.98
C GLU A 6 -6.72 11.63 2.91
N LEU A 7 -6.75 10.98 4.08
CA LEU A 7 -5.64 10.98 5.03
C LEU A 7 -4.38 10.31 4.46
N MET A 8 -4.54 9.18 3.78
CA MET A 8 -3.44 8.48 3.12
C MET A 8 -2.82 9.34 2.00
N LEU A 9 -3.65 9.92 1.14
CA LEU A 9 -3.19 10.78 0.05
C LEU A 9 -2.50 12.04 0.58
N THR A 10 -3.06 12.68 1.60
CA THR A 10 -2.46 13.85 2.26
C THR A 10 -1.11 13.50 2.86
N SER A 11 -0.99 12.38 3.57
CA SER A 11 0.26 11.92 4.16
C SER A 11 1.33 11.64 3.11
N PHE A 12 0.95 11.04 1.99
CA PHE A 12 1.84 10.76 0.87
C PHE A 12 2.34 12.06 0.20
N ILE A 13 1.42 12.99 -0.12
CA ILE A 13 1.78 14.28 -0.73
C ILE A 13 2.66 15.09 0.23
N ALA A 14 2.32 15.14 1.52
CA ALA A 14 3.12 15.81 2.54
C ALA A 14 4.54 15.22 2.62
N GLY A 15 4.66 13.89 2.60
CA GLY A 15 5.95 13.21 2.56
C GLY A 15 6.81 13.66 1.39
N ILE A 16 6.27 13.63 0.17
CA ILE A 16 6.98 14.09 -1.04
C ILE A 16 7.38 15.56 -0.90
N ALA A 17 6.48 16.44 -0.44
CA ALA A 17 6.75 17.86 -0.27
C ALA A 17 7.87 18.10 0.75
N PHE A 18 7.83 17.45 1.91
CA PHE A 18 8.88 17.58 2.95
C PHE A 18 10.22 17.02 2.46
N GLY A 19 10.23 15.89 1.73
CA GLY A 19 11.43 15.34 1.12
C GLY A 19 12.06 16.32 0.12
N GLY A 20 11.25 16.89 -0.77
CA GLY A 20 11.68 17.89 -1.75
C GLY A 20 12.22 19.16 -1.11
N LEU A 21 11.55 19.67 -0.06
CA LEU A 21 12.01 20.83 0.69
C LEU A 21 13.32 20.57 1.44
N TRP A 22 13.42 19.40 2.07
CA TRP A 22 14.62 19.03 2.83
C TRP A 22 15.82 18.87 1.90
N VAL A 23 15.66 18.19 0.77
CA VAL A 23 16.77 17.87 -0.12
C VAL A 23 17.30 19.09 -0.89
N ARG A 24 16.50 20.13 -1.04
CA ARG A 24 16.91 21.36 -1.76
C ARG A 24 18.26 21.88 -1.26
N LYS A 25 18.41 22.07 0.04
CA LYS A 25 19.66 22.55 0.65
C LYS A 25 20.77 21.50 0.61
N GLN A 26 20.43 20.23 0.69
CA GLN A 26 21.41 19.14 0.71
C GLN A 26 21.98 18.87 -0.69
N ALA A 27 21.17 18.95 -1.73
CA ALA A 27 21.60 18.78 -3.11
C ALA A 27 22.62 19.85 -3.52
N ASP A 28 22.40 21.12 -3.14
CA ASP A 28 23.33 22.21 -3.44
C ASP A 28 24.68 22.06 -2.71
N ARG A 29 24.66 21.57 -1.49
CA ARG A 29 25.85 21.39 -0.62
C ARG A 29 26.59 20.08 -0.89
N SER A 30 25.94 19.10 -1.47
CA SER A 30 26.54 17.79 -1.71
C SER A 30 27.60 17.89 -2.80
N ALA A 31 28.79 17.37 -2.51
CA ALA A 31 29.84 17.20 -3.52
C ALA A 31 29.44 16.15 -4.58
N ASP A 32 28.63 15.16 -4.17
CA ASP A 32 28.18 14.05 -5.01
C ASP A 32 26.66 13.81 -4.81
N PRO A 33 25.80 14.52 -5.55
CA PRO A 33 24.35 14.37 -5.43
C PRO A 33 23.86 12.98 -5.85
N LEU A 34 24.53 12.29 -6.78
CA LEU A 34 24.14 10.96 -7.23
C LEU A 34 24.35 9.92 -6.14
N ARG A 35 25.45 10.05 -5.40
CA ARG A 35 25.71 9.21 -4.23
C ARG A 35 24.69 9.45 -3.12
N LEU A 36 24.31 10.72 -2.90
CA LEU A 36 23.23 11.03 -1.97
C LEU A 36 21.91 10.41 -2.41
N ALA A 37 21.59 10.44 -3.72
CA ALA A 37 20.42 9.75 -4.27
C ALA A 37 20.46 8.24 -3.98
N GLY A 38 21.63 7.59 -4.06
CA GLY A 38 21.81 6.19 -3.70
C GLY A 38 21.42 5.89 -2.25
N TRP A 39 21.82 6.74 -1.30
CA TRP A 39 21.41 6.61 0.10
C TRP A 39 19.91 6.87 0.31
N MET A 40 19.33 7.82 -0.42
CA MET A 40 17.88 8.10 -0.35
C MET A 40 17.06 6.92 -0.89
N GLN A 41 17.51 6.25 -1.94
CA GLN A 41 16.86 5.05 -2.46
C GLN A 41 16.90 3.88 -1.46
N ILE A 42 18.02 3.67 -0.79
CA ILE A 42 18.11 2.67 0.30
C ILE A 42 17.17 3.06 1.45
N GLY A 43 17.15 4.34 1.83
CA GLY A 43 16.23 4.86 2.85
C GLY A 43 14.77 4.65 2.49
N MET A 44 14.39 4.87 1.21
CA MET A 44 13.04 4.65 0.71
C MET A 44 12.61 3.18 0.84
N GLY A 45 13.45 2.26 0.38
CA GLY A 45 13.17 0.82 0.50
C GLY A 45 13.10 0.36 1.97
N LEU A 46 14.00 0.83 2.84
CA LEU A 46 13.92 0.53 4.28
C LEU A 46 12.66 1.10 4.92
N ALA A 47 12.27 2.33 4.59
CA ALA A 47 11.02 2.93 5.07
C ALA A 47 9.79 2.14 4.58
N ALA A 48 9.81 1.65 3.33
CA ALA A 48 8.77 0.78 2.81
C ALA A 48 8.70 -0.57 3.54
N LEU A 49 9.84 -1.18 3.88
CA LEU A 49 9.85 -2.40 4.70
C LEU A 49 9.34 -2.15 6.13
N LEU A 50 9.69 -1.01 6.74
CA LEU A 50 9.18 -0.62 8.06
C LEU A 50 7.67 -0.35 8.02
N SER A 51 7.15 0.23 6.94
CA SER A 51 5.71 0.46 6.78
C SER A 51 4.90 -0.84 6.77
N LEU A 52 5.47 -1.96 6.33
CA LEU A 52 4.84 -3.28 6.39
C LEU A 52 4.61 -3.74 7.84
N LEU A 53 5.57 -3.47 8.74
CA LEU A 53 5.41 -3.77 10.17
C LEU A 53 4.30 -2.93 10.79
N VAL A 54 4.25 -1.64 10.46
CA VAL A 54 3.18 -0.73 10.91
C VAL A 54 1.83 -1.21 10.37
N TYR A 55 1.74 -1.56 9.09
CA TYR A 55 0.53 -2.04 8.47
C TYR A 55 0.03 -3.37 9.08
N GLY A 56 0.91 -4.32 9.34
CA GLY A 56 0.55 -5.59 9.96
C GLY A 56 -0.07 -5.43 11.36
N ASN A 57 0.36 -4.40 12.11
CA ASN A 57 -0.16 -4.09 13.44
C ASN A 57 -1.33 -3.07 13.42
N ALA A 58 -1.58 -2.42 12.29
CA ALA A 58 -2.60 -1.36 12.20
C ALA A 58 -4.00 -1.85 12.53
N PHE A 59 -4.33 -3.10 12.20
CA PHE A 59 -5.61 -3.72 12.53
C PHE A 59 -5.84 -3.83 14.04
N ASP A 60 -4.83 -4.27 14.78
CA ASP A 60 -4.89 -4.38 16.24
C ASP A 60 -4.97 -3.00 16.90
N TRP A 61 -4.21 -2.02 16.39
CA TRP A 61 -4.26 -0.64 16.89
C TRP A 61 -5.61 0.01 16.64
N VAL A 62 -6.22 -0.20 15.48
CA VAL A 62 -7.57 0.31 15.18
C VAL A 62 -8.60 -0.36 16.08
N SER A 63 -8.51 -1.67 16.30
CA SER A 63 -9.38 -2.38 17.23
C SER A 63 -9.27 -1.82 18.66
N TRP A 64 -8.04 -1.61 19.14
CA TRP A 64 -7.78 -1.01 20.44
C TRP A 64 -8.35 0.41 20.56
N ILE A 65 -8.10 1.27 19.55
CA ILE A 65 -8.64 2.64 19.52
C ILE A 65 -10.17 2.62 19.57
N MET A 66 -10.81 1.76 18.77
CA MET A 66 -12.28 1.66 18.74
C MET A 66 -12.86 1.10 20.05
N GLY A 67 -12.15 0.19 20.71
CA GLY A 67 -12.56 -0.36 22.00
C GLY A 67 -12.37 0.61 23.18
N ALA A 68 -11.40 1.54 23.07
CA ALA A 68 -11.09 2.50 24.13
C ALA A 68 -11.91 3.79 24.05
N LEU A 69 -12.63 4.06 22.94
CA LEU A 69 -13.33 5.31 22.70
C LEU A 69 -14.86 5.12 22.72
N ASP A 70 -15.54 6.04 23.41
CA ASP A 70 -16.99 6.12 23.38
C ASP A 70 -17.50 6.58 22.02
N ARG A 71 -18.70 6.15 21.61
CA ARG A 71 -19.36 6.54 20.37
C ARG A 71 -19.97 7.94 20.46
N THR A 72 -19.11 8.94 20.69
CA THR A 72 -19.45 10.37 20.80
C THR A 72 -18.73 11.17 19.71
N ALA A 73 -19.08 12.44 19.53
CA ALA A 73 -18.40 13.33 18.60
C ALA A 73 -16.89 13.49 18.93
N SER A 74 -16.57 13.60 20.22
CA SER A 74 -15.17 13.65 20.70
C SER A 74 -14.43 12.35 20.48
N GLY A 75 -15.08 11.18 20.72
CA GLY A 75 -14.54 9.87 20.43
C GLY A 75 -14.24 9.70 18.94
N TYR A 76 -15.12 10.17 18.07
CA TYR A 76 -14.88 10.16 16.62
C TYR A 76 -13.69 11.02 16.21
N THR A 77 -13.49 12.17 16.82
CA THR A 77 -12.32 13.04 16.57
C THR A 77 -11.02 12.33 16.97
N LEU A 78 -10.98 11.70 18.14
CA LEU A 78 -9.82 10.94 18.61
C LEU A 78 -9.54 9.71 17.72
N TYR A 79 -10.58 9.00 17.30
CA TYR A 79 -10.47 7.91 16.31
C TYR A 79 -9.86 8.40 15.01
N SER A 80 -10.31 9.55 14.48
CA SER A 80 -9.80 10.14 13.25
C SER A 80 -8.33 10.57 13.38
N LEU A 81 -7.93 11.12 14.53
CA LEU A 81 -6.53 11.43 14.81
C LEU A 81 -5.66 10.17 14.91
N GLY A 82 -6.15 9.12 15.56
CA GLY A 82 -5.45 7.84 15.66
C GLY A 82 -5.24 7.18 14.29
N THR A 83 -6.28 7.14 13.46
CA THR A 83 -6.18 6.61 12.09
C THR A 83 -5.30 7.47 11.20
N ALA A 84 -5.31 8.80 11.37
CA ALA A 84 -4.38 9.71 10.69
C ALA A 84 -2.92 9.42 11.09
N ALA A 85 -2.64 9.21 12.37
CA ALA A 85 -1.30 8.87 12.84
C ALA A 85 -0.79 7.54 12.22
N ILE A 86 -1.65 6.53 12.12
CA ILE A 86 -1.33 5.26 11.46
C ILE A 86 -1.05 5.51 9.97
N ALA A 87 -1.90 6.26 9.26
CA ALA A 87 -1.69 6.60 7.85
C ALA A 87 -0.37 7.36 7.61
N ILE A 88 -0.05 8.32 8.47
CA ILE A 88 1.22 9.06 8.44
C ILE A 88 2.40 8.11 8.65
N ALA A 89 2.34 7.23 9.64
CA ALA A 89 3.42 6.28 9.93
C ALA A 89 3.69 5.29 8.78
N ILE A 90 2.65 4.91 8.03
CA ILE A 90 2.78 4.01 6.87
C ILE A 90 3.29 4.76 5.64
N MET A 91 2.71 5.93 5.32
CA MET A 91 2.89 6.55 4.01
C MET A 91 4.03 7.58 3.98
N LEU A 92 4.14 8.42 5.03
CA LEU A 92 5.01 9.59 5.00
C LEU A 92 6.50 9.23 4.92
N PRO A 93 7.05 8.24 5.66
CA PRO A 93 8.49 7.99 5.64
C PRO A 93 9.02 7.58 4.25
N ALA A 94 8.36 6.65 3.57
CA ALA A 94 8.77 6.24 2.23
C ALA A 94 8.56 7.37 1.20
N ALA A 95 7.43 8.10 1.30
CA ALA A 95 7.14 9.26 0.46
C ALA A 95 8.14 10.40 0.64
N PHE A 96 8.64 10.61 1.86
CA PHE A 96 9.71 11.59 2.14
C PHE A 96 10.96 11.28 1.31
N PHE A 97 11.45 10.04 1.34
CA PHE A 97 12.61 9.66 0.54
C PHE A 97 12.32 9.74 -0.96
N ALA A 98 11.14 9.32 -1.40
CA ALA A 98 10.73 9.47 -2.81
C ALA A 98 10.78 10.92 -3.29
N GLY A 99 10.33 11.87 -2.45
CA GLY A 99 10.37 13.31 -2.74
C GLY A 99 11.78 13.88 -2.93
N THR A 100 12.82 13.20 -2.45
CA THR A 100 14.21 13.63 -2.62
C THR A 100 14.80 13.24 -3.96
N THR A 101 14.27 12.25 -4.65
CA THR A 101 14.91 11.59 -5.78
C THR A 101 14.96 12.47 -7.02
N LEU A 102 13.83 13.05 -7.44
CA LEU A 102 13.77 13.90 -8.63
C LEU A 102 14.72 15.13 -8.54
N PRO A 103 14.74 15.90 -7.44
CA PRO A 103 15.70 16.99 -7.30
C PRO A 103 17.16 16.53 -7.40
N LEU A 104 17.52 15.40 -6.79
CA LEU A 104 18.90 14.89 -6.80
C LEU A 104 19.33 14.47 -8.21
N PHE A 105 18.50 13.75 -8.96
CA PHE A 105 18.79 13.39 -10.33
C PHE A 105 18.87 14.61 -11.23
N THR A 106 17.98 15.58 -11.04
CA THR A 106 17.99 16.84 -11.80
C THR A 106 19.31 17.61 -11.57
N VAL A 107 19.72 17.81 -10.31
CA VAL A 107 20.97 18.50 -9.98
C VAL A 107 22.20 17.74 -10.53
N THR A 108 22.18 16.40 -10.46
CA THR A 108 23.25 15.58 -11.01
C THR A 108 23.43 15.81 -12.50
N LEU A 109 22.35 15.78 -13.27
CA LEU A 109 22.40 15.97 -14.74
C LEU A 109 22.78 17.42 -15.11
N LEU A 110 22.26 18.42 -14.39
CA LEU A 110 22.64 19.82 -14.59
C LEU A 110 24.16 20.02 -14.37
N ARG A 111 24.71 19.47 -13.29
CA ARG A 111 26.16 19.54 -13.02
C ARG A 111 27.01 18.77 -14.02
N SER A 112 26.46 17.73 -14.66
CA SER A 112 27.11 16.97 -15.73
C SER A 112 27.07 17.67 -17.10
N GLY A 113 26.60 18.90 -17.18
CA GLY A 113 26.61 19.69 -18.40
C GLY A 113 25.47 19.43 -19.40
N HIS A 114 24.40 18.71 -18.96
CA HIS A 114 23.25 18.42 -19.84
C HIS A 114 22.31 19.60 -20.05
N GLY A 115 22.54 20.74 -19.37
CA GLY A 115 21.75 21.95 -19.47
C GLY A 115 20.28 21.77 -19.00
N GLU A 116 19.44 22.76 -19.26
CA GLU A 116 18.04 22.77 -18.82
C GLU A 116 17.19 21.64 -19.41
N ARG A 117 17.61 21.07 -20.56
CA ARG A 117 16.97 19.92 -21.18
C ARG A 117 16.92 18.69 -20.24
N ALA A 118 17.87 18.58 -19.32
CA ALA A 118 17.91 17.51 -18.30
C ALA A 118 16.65 17.51 -17.43
N ILE A 119 16.11 18.67 -17.11
CA ILE A 119 14.89 18.79 -16.28
C ILE A 119 13.74 18.05 -16.96
N GLY A 120 13.47 18.37 -18.23
CA GLY A 120 12.41 17.70 -19.00
C GLY A 120 12.63 16.19 -19.13
N GLN A 121 13.89 15.75 -19.31
CA GLN A 121 14.22 14.33 -19.42
C GLN A 121 13.94 13.57 -18.11
N VAL A 122 14.33 14.11 -16.94
CA VAL A 122 14.06 13.49 -15.63
C VAL A 122 12.57 13.33 -15.42
N TYR A 123 11.77 14.38 -15.68
CA TYR A 123 10.32 14.30 -15.52
C TYR A 123 9.67 13.33 -16.52
N ALA A 124 10.12 13.29 -17.77
CA ALA A 124 9.63 12.36 -18.79
C ALA A 124 9.88 10.89 -18.36
N TRP A 125 11.11 10.57 -17.94
CA TRP A 125 11.44 9.22 -17.48
C TRP A 125 10.72 8.85 -16.19
N ASN A 126 10.54 9.80 -15.26
CA ASN A 126 9.72 9.56 -14.08
C ASN A 126 8.27 9.22 -14.44
N THR A 127 7.68 9.95 -15.41
CA THR A 127 6.30 9.68 -15.86
C THR A 127 6.18 8.30 -16.51
N VAL A 128 7.10 7.96 -17.43
CA VAL A 128 7.14 6.63 -18.06
C VAL A 128 7.33 5.54 -17.03
N GLY A 129 8.26 5.72 -16.08
CA GLY A 129 8.50 4.78 -15.00
C GLY A 129 7.29 4.59 -14.09
N SER A 130 6.57 5.67 -13.76
CA SER A 130 5.37 5.61 -12.94
C SER A 130 4.24 4.82 -13.62
N ILE A 131 4.01 5.07 -14.93
CA ILE A 131 3.01 4.32 -15.71
C ILE A 131 3.38 2.84 -15.77
N ALA A 132 4.63 2.52 -16.12
CA ALA A 132 5.11 1.15 -16.19
C ALA A 132 5.06 0.46 -14.82
N GLY A 133 5.46 1.15 -13.75
CA GLY A 133 5.44 0.63 -12.39
C GLY A 133 4.03 0.29 -11.92
N VAL A 134 3.07 1.18 -12.12
CA VAL A 134 1.65 0.93 -11.79
C VAL A 134 1.13 -0.27 -12.59
N PHE A 135 1.41 -0.32 -13.90
CA PHE A 135 0.97 -1.42 -14.74
C PHE A 135 1.53 -2.78 -14.27
N VAL A 136 2.84 -2.85 -14.00
CA VAL A 136 3.49 -4.06 -13.50
C VAL A 136 2.97 -4.46 -12.11
N ALA A 137 2.83 -3.49 -11.19
CA ALA A 137 2.35 -3.74 -9.83
C ALA A 137 0.93 -4.30 -9.83
N MET A 138 0.00 -3.67 -10.56
CA MET A 138 -1.41 -4.04 -10.56
C MET A 138 -1.72 -5.31 -11.34
N HIS A 139 -0.99 -5.61 -12.42
CA HIS A 139 -1.33 -6.73 -13.30
C HIS A 139 -0.53 -7.99 -13.01
N TRP A 140 0.66 -7.87 -12.42
CA TRP A 140 1.53 -9.01 -12.16
C TRP A 140 1.98 -9.14 -10.71
N LEU A 141 2.59 -8.11 -10.13
CA LEU A 141 3.19 -8.24 -8.80
C LEU A 141 2.12 -8.59 -7.75
N ILE A 142 1.09 -7.78 -7.60
CA ILE A 142 0.06 -7.99 -6.57
C ILE A 142 -0.75 -9.28 -6.83
N PRO A 143 -1.30 -9.54 -8.04
CA PRO A 143 -2.09 -10.75 -8.27
C PRO A 143 -1.31 -12.06 -8.18
N VAL A 144 0.01 -12.04 -8.45
CA VAL A 144 0.87 -13.24 -8.45
C VAL A 144 1.53 -13.47 -7.11
N LEU A 145 2.08 -12.41 -6.49
CA LEU A 145 2.88 -12.49 -5.27
C LEU A 145 2.07 -12.17 -4.00
N GLY A 146 0.91 -11.54 -4.15
CA GLY A 146 0.18 -10.93 -3.04
C GLY A 146 0.79 -9.60 -2.60
N LEU A 147 0.06 -8.87 -1.76
CA LEU A 147 0.43 -7.51 -1.34
C LEU A 147 1.79 -7.47 -0.62
N LYS A 148 2.04 -8.39 0.31
CA LYS A 148 3.27 -8.44 1.11
C LYS A 148 4.51 -8.58 0.24
N LEU A 149 4.56 -9.63 -0.61
CA LEU A 149 5.75 -9.90 -1.41
C LEU A 149 5.91 -8.88 -2.53
N ALA A 150 4.83 -8.31 -3.06
CA ALA A 150 4.89 -7.22 -4.03
C ALA A 150 5.59 -5.99 -3.45
N LEU A 151 5.25 -5.58 -2.22
CA LEU A 151 5.89 -4.46 -1.54
C LEU A 151 7.36 -4.76 -1.17
N ILE A 152 7.67 -5.97 -0.69
CA ILE A 152 9.06 -6.38 -0.40
C ILE A 152 9.89 -6.34 -1.69
N THR A 153 9.34 -6.83 -2.81
CA THR A 153 10.02 -6.81 -4.11
C THR A 153 10.28 -5.38 -4.58
N ALA A 154 9.30 -4.49 -4.48
CA ALA A 154 9.48 -3.08 -4.83
C ALA A 154 10.57 -2.41 -3.95
N ALA A 155 10.51 -2.61 -2.63
CA ALA A 155 11.53 -2.11 -1.70
C ALA A 155 12.93 -2.66 -2.01
N PHE A 156 13.04 -3.93 -2.37
CA PHE A 156 14.30 -4.55 -2.76
C PHE A 156 14.86 -3.95 -4.06
N VAL A 157 14.01 -3.67 -5.04
CA VAL A 157 14.40 -2.99 -6.29
C VAL A 157 14.93 -1.59 -5.98
N ASP A 158 14.24 -0.80 -5.16
CA ASP A 158 14.69 0.53 -4.77
C ASP A 158 16.05 0.50 -4.07
N MET A 159 16.21 -0.39 -3.10
CA MET A 159 17.49 -0.56 -2.39
C MET A 159 18.59 -1.07 -3.33
N GLY A 160 18.25 -1.94 -4.29
CA GLY A 160 19.18 -2.43 -5.32
C GLY A 160 19.68 -1.31 -6.23
N ILE A 161 18.79 -0.42 -6.66
CA ILE A 161 19.16 0.81 -7.40
C ILE A 161 20.08 1.68 -6.54
N GLY A 162 19.72 1.87 -5.27
CA GLY A 162 20.56 2.63 -4.33
C GLY A 162 21.98 2.07 -4.20
N LEU A 163 22.11 0.75 -4.02
CA LEU A 163 23.41 0.06 -3.96
C LEU A 163 24.20 0.18 -5.26
N PHE A 164 23.51 0.07 -6.40
CA PHE A 164 24.14 0.26 -7.71
C PHE A 164 24.73 1.66 -7.84
N LEU A 165 24.00 2.71 -7.48
CA LEU A 165 24.46 4.09 -7.50
C LEU A 165 25.66 4.29 -6.55
N LEU A 166 25.57 3.77 -5.30
CA LEU A 166 26.66 3.87 -4.33
C LEU A 166 27.94 3.17 -4.81
N ARG A 167 27.80 2.02 -5.45
CA ARG A 167 28.95 1.28 -6.00
C ARG A 167 29.59 2.02 -7.18
N ARG A 168 28.77 2.56 -8.07
CA ARG A 168 29.23 3.31 -9.25
C ARG A 168 30.05 4.54 -8.87
N GLU A 169 29.60 5.27 -7.85
CA GLU A 169 30.22 6.50 -7.38
C GLU A 169 31.31 6.26 -6.30
N ALA A 170 31.63 4.99 -5.99
CA ALA A 170 32.67 4.69 -5.00
C ALA A 170 34.05 4.89 -5.59
N GLN A 171 34.81 5.88 -5.08
CA GLN A 171 36.14 6.29 -5.54
C GLN A 171 37.31 5.69 -4.72
N ASN A 172 37.00 5.15 -3.53
CA ASN A 172 38.03 4.63 -2.61
C ASN A 172 37.56 3.42 -1.79
N ARG A 173 38.52 2.70 -1.17
CA ARG A 173 38.21 1.51 -0.35
C ARG A 173 37.23 1.74 0.78
N PRO A 174 37.28 2.84 1.59
CA PRO A 174 36.28 3.08 2.63
C PRO A 174 34.86 3.22 2.09
N GLN A 175 34.69 3.81 0.90
CA GLN A 175 33.39 3.96 0.27
C GLN A 175 32.84 2.61 -0.22
N LEU A 176 33.67 1.76 -0.80
CA LEU A 176 33.33 0.39 -1.19
C LEU A 176 32.92 -0.44 0.03
N MET A 177 33.64 -0.33 1.15
CA MET A 177 33.30 -1.02 2.39
C MET A 177 31.92 -0.56 2.92
N ARG A 178 31.64 0.74 2.92
CA ARG A 178 30.31 1.28 3.31
C ARG A 178 29.19 0.74 2.42
N THR A 179 29.44 0.64 1.11
CA THR A 179 28.49 0.04 0.16
C THR A 179 28.28 -1.46 0.45
N ALA A 180 29.34 -2.19 0.78
CA ALA A 180 29.24 -3.61 1.15
C ALA A 180 28.45 -3.82 2.46
N PHE A 181 28.68 -2.98 3.48
CA PHE A 181 27.88 -3.01 4.71
C PHE A 181 26.42 -2.64 4.45
N ALA A 182 26.16 -1.64 3.60
CA ALA A 182 24.81 -1.30 3.18
C ALA A 182 24.13 -2.48 2.47
N ALA A 183 24.85 -3.20 1.58
CA ALA A 183 24.33 -4.38 0.91
C ALA A 183 23.97 -5.51 1.90
N LEU A 184 24.82 -5.75 2.89
CA LEU A 184 24.51 -6.70 3.96
C LEU A 184 23.27 -6.26 4.75
N GLY A 185 23.17 -4.97 5.10
CA GLY A 185 21.99 -4.41 5.77
C GLY A 185 20.71 -4.56 4.96
N VAL A 186 20.76 -4.33 3.64
CA VAL A 186 19.64 -4.53 2.71
C VAL A 186 19.19 -5.99 2.70
N LEU A 187 20.12 -6.93 2.59
CA LEU A 187 19.82 -8.37 2.60
C LEU A 187 19.20 -8.79 3.94
N LEU A 188 19.74 -8.32 5.05
CA LEU A 188 19.22 -8.61 6.39
C LEU A 188 17.82 -8.01 6.58
N ALA A 189 17.60 -6.74 6.22
CA ALA A 189 16.30 -6.09 6.34
C ALA A 189 15.23 -6.78 5.47
N THR A 190 15.56 -7.14 4.24
CA THR A 190 14.67 -7.87 3.33
C THR A 190 14.33 -9.26 3.89
N SER A 191 15.33 -10.02 4.32
CA SER A 191 15.13 -11.35 4.90
C SER A 191 14.31 -11.29 6.20
N LEU A 192 14.58 -10.32 7.06
CA LEU A 192 13.85 -10.11 8.29
C LEU A 192 12.38 -9.74 8.01
N SER A 193 12.14 -8.89 7.02
CA SER A 193 10.77 -8.52 6.64
C SER A 193 9.99 -9.70 6.07
N MET A 194 10.65 -10.63 5.37
CA MET A 194 9.99 -11.86 4.89
C MET A 194 9.52 -12.75 6.02
N THR A 195 10.28 -12.85 7.11
CA THR A 195 10.01 -13.75 8.25
C THR A 195 9.13 -13.11 9.32
N VAL A 196 9.39 -11.87 9.68
CA VAL A 196 8.72 -11.18 10.81
C VAL A 196 7.36 -10.60 10.42
N VAL A 197 7.24 -10.02 9.21
CA VAL A 197 5.96 -9.47 8.75
C VAL A 197 5.03 -10.62 8.40
N GLN A 198 3.91 -10.70 9.10
CA GLN A 198 2.85 -11.64 8.76
C GLN A 198 1.56 -10.86 8.51
N PHE A 199 1.00 -11.03 7.32
CA PHE A 199 -0.34 -10.55 7.01
C PHE A 199 -1.30 -11.71 7.23
N ASP A 200 -2.06 -11.61 8.33
CA ASP A 200 -3.08 -12.59 8.66
C ASP A 200 -4.34 -12.36 7.82
N PRO A 201 -4.69 -13.27 6.91
CA PRO A 201 -5.89 -13.13 6.09
C PRO A 201 -7.18 -13.02 6.91
N LEU A 202 -7.23 -13.63 8.09
CA LEU A 202 -8.39 -13.53 9.00
C LEU A 202 -8.56 -12.10 9.50
N LYS A 203 -7.48 -11.46 9.94
CA LYS A 203 -7.50 -10.05 10.36
C LYS A 203 -7.86 -9.12 9.20
N MET A 204 -7.30 -9.36 8.02
CA MET A 204 -7.58 -8.54 6.83
C MET A 204 -9.03 -8.67 6.34
N ALA A 205 -9.64 -9.84 6.56
CA ALA A 205 -11.05 -10.09 6.25
C ALA A 205 -12.03 -9.63 7.35
N SER A 206 -11.56 -9.34 8.58
CA SER A 206 -12.40 -9.07 9.75
C SER A 206 -13.27 -7.81 9.65
N GLY A 207 -12.88 -6.86 8.78
CA GLY A 207 -13.58 -5.58 8.67
C GLY A 207 -13.48 -4.73 9.94
N VAL A 208 -12.32 -4.75 10.62
CA VAL A 208 -12.05 -4.08 11.90
C VAL A 208 -12.52 -2.62 11.92
N PHE A 209 -12.41 -1.90 10.80
CA PHE A 209 -12.86 -0.50 10.66
C PHE A 209 -14.37 -0.30 10.82
N ARG A 210 -15.17 -1.37 10.79
CA ARG A 210 -16.63 -1.35 11.00
C ARG A 210 -17.02 -1.99 12.31
N THR A 211 -16.42 -3.12 12.63
CA THR A 211 -16.77 -3.97 13.77
C THR A 211 -16.01 -3.60 15.04
N GLY A 212 -14.79 -3.04 14.89
CA GLY A 212 -13.84 -2.85 15.99
C GLY A 212 -13.14 -4.15 16.41
N SER A 213 -13.46 -5.29 15.78
CA SER A 213 -12.87 -6.60 16.08
C SER A 213 -11.95 -7.06 14.96
N THR A 214 -10.78 -7.56 15.34
CA THR A 214 -9.83 -8.24 14.45
C THR A 214 -10.11 -9.74 14.33
N ILE A 215 -11.09 -10.25 15.08
CA ILE A 215 -11.47 -11.65 15.10
C ILE A 215 -12.80 -11.80 14.36
N LEU A 216 -12.88 -12.75 13.45
CA LEU A 216 -14.15 -13.20 12.90
C LEU A 216 -14.95 -13.92 14.01
N SER A 217 -16.27 -13.97 13.89
CA SER A 217 -17.10 -14.72 14.85
C SER A 217 -16.69 -16.20 14.88
N ASP A 218 -16.87 -16.87 16.01
CA ASP A 218 -16.44 -18.26 16.24
C ASP A 218 -17.09 -19.26 15.27
N ASP A 219 -18.22 -18.89 14.69
CA ASP A 219 -18.97 -19.65 13.68
C ASP A 219 -18.56 -19.34 12.24
N ALA A 220 -17.55 -18.47 12.04
CA ALA A 220 -17.12 -17.99 10.73
C ALA A 220 -15.82 -18.66 10.29
N GLN A 221 -15.81 -19.21 9.07
CA GLN A 221 -14.64 -19.79 8.43
C GLN A 221 -14.27 -19.01 7.17
N LEU A 222 -13.02 -18.54 7.07
CA LEU A 222 -12.49 -17.94 5.87
C LEU A 222 -12.20 -19.04 4.83
N ILE A 223 -13.01 -19.11 3.77
CA ILE A 223 -12.88 -20.16 2.73
C ILE A 223 -12.13 -19.67 1.48
N PHE A 224 -11.99 -18.36 1.31
CA PHE A 224 -11.25 -17.76 0.22
C PHE A 224 -10.66 -16.42 0.63
N TYR A 225 -9.41 -16.17 0.25
CA TYR A 225 -8.75 -14.87 0.36
C TYR A 225 -7.77 -14.69 -0.79
N ARG A 226 -7.84 -13.54 -1.47
CA ARG A 226 -6.89 -13.21 -2.53
C ARG A 226 -6.73 -11.71 -2.68
N ASP A 227 -5.48 -11.27 -2.79
CA ASP A 227 -5.15 -9.91 -3.19
C ASP A 227 -5.34 -9.76 -4.70
N GLY A 228 -6.21 -8.83 -5.09
CA GLY A 228 -6.50 -8.50 -6.49
C GLY A 228 -5.86 -7.19 -6.91
N LYS A 229 -6.14 -6.76 -8.14
CA LYS A 229 -5.58 -5.52 -8.73
C LYS A 229 -5.93 -4.26 -7.94
N THR A 230 -7.14 -4.19 -7.41
CA THR A 230 -7.68 -2.98 -6.76
C THR A 230 -8.09 -3.20 -5.32
N ALA A 231 -8.25 -4.44 -4.91
CA ALA A 231 -8.74 -4.79 -3.58
C ALA A 231 -8.43 -6.25 -3.24
N SER A 232 -8.34 -6.55 -1.95
CA SER A 232 -8.31 -7.93 -1.45
C SER A 232 -9.75 -8.43 -1.32
N VAL A 233 -10.03 -9.59 -1.87
CA VAL A 233 -11.34 -10.24 -1.83
C VAL A 233 -11.29 -11.41 -0.87
N SER A 234 -12.28 -11.51 -0.01
CA SER A 234 -12.46 -12.63 0.92
C SER A 234 -13.87 -13.21 0.82
N VAL A 235 -13.99 -14.53 1.05
CA VAL A 235 -15.26 -15.20 1.24
C VAL A 235 -15.24 -15.91 2.59
N THR A 236 -16.22 -15.57 3.42
CA THR A 236 -16.39 -16.16 4.74
C THR A 236 -17.67 -16.98 4.76
N GLN A 237 -17.60 -18.22 5.24
CA GLN A 237 -18.75 -19.09 5.46
C GLN A 237 -19.07 -19.18 6.95
N TYR A 238 -20.35 -19.11 7.28
CA TYR A 238 -20.88 -19.24 8.64
C TYR A 238 -21.52 -20.60 8.86
N ALA A 239 -21.68 -20.98 10.14
CA ALA A 239 -22.28 -22.28 10.51
C ALA A 239 -23.72 -22.46 9.99
N ASP A 240 -24.46 -21.37 9.79
CA ASP A 240 -25.82 -21.37 9.20
C ASP A 240 -25.83 -21.48 7.67
N ALA A 241 -24.70 -21.88 7.07
CA ALA A 241 -24.48 -21.97 5.61
C ALA A 241 -24.50 -20.63 4.87
N ARG A 242 -24.59 -19.51 5.56
CA ARG A 242 -24.47 -18.18 4.98
C ARG A 242 -23.03 -17.93 4.51
N ARG A 243 -22.89 -17.39 3.30
CA ARG A 243 -21.61 -16.97 2.73
C ARG A 243 -21.62 -15.47 2.51
N LEU A 244 -20.53 -14.83 2.92
CA LEU A 244 -20.29 -13.41 2.74
C LEU A 244 -19.10 -13.21 1.80
N ILE A 245 -19.27 -12.38 0.78
CA ILE A 245 -18.16 -11.84 0.00
C ILE A 245 -17.83 -10.44 0.52
N ALA A 246 -16.54 -10.18 0.73
CA ALA A 246 -16.08 -8.90 1.24
C ALA A 246 -14.89 -8.38 0.44
N THR A 247 -14.86 -7.07 0.25
CA THR A 247 -13.77 -6.33 -0.38
C THR A 247 -13.05 -5.49 0.66
N ASN A 248 -11.76 -5.73 0.87
CA ASN A 248 -10.96 -5.09 1.92
C ASN A 248 -11.63 -5.18 3.32
N GLY A 249 -12.22 -6.35 3.63
CA GLY A 249 -12.92 -6.60 4.89
C GLY A 249 -14.31 -5.92 5.01
N LYS A 250 -14.77 -5.20 3.98
CA LYS A 250 -16.14 -4.68 3.92
C LYS A 250 -17.02 -5.69 3.19
N THR A 251 -18.06 -6.17 3.85
CA THR A 251 -19.06 -7.03 3.23
C THR A 251 -19.77 -6.29 2.11
N ASP A 252 -19.78 -6.87 0.93
CA ASP A 252 -20.45 -6.34 -0.26
C ASP A 252 -21.73 -7.11 -0.59
N ALA A 253 -21.74 -8.43 -0.32
CA ALA A 253 -22.90 -9.27 -0.53
C ALA A 253 -22.91 -10.47 0.42
N ALA A 254 -24.12 -11.01 0.67
CA ALA A 254 -24.32 -12.22 1.42
C ALA A 254 -25.37 -13.11 0.74
N ILE A 255 -25.12 -14.43 0.74
CA ILE A 255 -26.09 -15.42 0.29
C ILE A 255 -26.22 -16.54 1.32
N ASN A 256 -27.40 -17.13 1.44
CA ASN A 256 -27.61 -18.34 2.24
C ASN A 256 -28.13 -19.48 1.34
N ILE A 257 -27.31 -20.51 1.15
CA ILE A 257 -27.60 -21.58 0.17
C ILE A 257 -28.63 -22.58 0.70
N HIS A 258 -28.75 -22.72 2.03
CA HIS A 258 -29.55 -23.81 2.66
C HIS A 258 -30.46 -23.35 3.80
N GLY A 259 -30.68 -22.04 3.97
CA GLY A 259 -31.43 -21.51 5.12
C GLY A 259 -32.31 -20.33 4.77
N LYS A 260 -32.59 -19.50 5.78
CA LYS A 260 -33.28 -18.23 5.56
C LYS A 260 -32.39 -17.32 4.72
N PRO A 261 -32.98 -16.59 3.73
CA PRO A 261 -32.21 -15.64 2.93
C PRO A 261 -31.38 -14.68 3.79
N ALA A 262 -30.17 -14.40 3.35
CA ALA A 262 -29.37 -13.35 3.99
C ALA A 262 -30.05 -11.98 3.82
N SER A 263 -29.68 -11.02 4.70
CA SER A 263 -30.35 -9.70 4.71
C SER A 263 -30.31 -8.95 3.36
N ASP A 264 -29.24 -9.16 2.59
CA ASP A 264 -29.00 -8.49 1.32
C ASP A 264 -29.55 -9.26 0.11
N GLU A 265 -29.84 -10.54 0.28
CA GLU A 265 -30.27 -11.46 -0.78
C GLU A 265 -31.60 -11.04 -1.46
N PRO A 266 -32.63 -10.56 -0.73
CA PRO A 266 -33.84 -10.04 -1.37
C PRO A 266 -33.55 -8.83 -2.28
N THR A 267 -32.64 -7.96 -1.88
CA THR A 267 -32.23 -6.80 -2.70
C THR A 267 -31.55 -7.25 -3.98
N MET A 268 -30.64 -8.21 -3.90
CA MET A 268 -29.95 -8.77 -5.07
C MET A 268 -30.91 -9.50 -5.99
N ALA A 269 -31.84 -10.28 -5.44
CA ALA A 269 -32.86 -10.95 -6.21
C ALA A 269 -33.80 -9.96 -6.95
N LEU A 270 -34.19 -8.88 -6.30
CA LEU A 270 -35.02 -7.82 -6.90
C LEU A 270 -34.27 -7.05 -7.99
N LEU A 271 -32.97 -6.80 -7.83
CA LEU A 271 -32.15 -6.16 -8.85
C LEU A 271 -32.13 -6.95 -10.16
N ALA A 272 -32.17 -8.29 -10.08
CA ALA A 272 -32.28 -9.14 -11.25
C ALA A 272 -33.73 -9.31 -11.73
N ALA A 273 -34.66 -9.55 -10.83
CA ALA A 273 -36.03 -9.89 -11.14
C ALA A 273 -36.84 -8.71 -11.75
N LEU A 274 -36.65 -7.48 -11.23
CA LEU A 274 -37.39 -6.32 -11.70
C LEU A 274 -37.13 -5.98 -13.18
N PRO A 275 -35.86 -5.83 -13.64
CA PRO A 275 -35.63 -5.59 -15.06
C PRO A 275 -36.16 -6.71 -15.95
N LEU A 276 -36.04 -7.97 -15.52
CA LEU A 276 -36.57 -9.13 -16.25
C LEU A 276 -38.10 -9.08 -16.36
N ALA A 277 -38.78 -8.76 -15.27
CA ALA A 277 -40.23 -8.66 -15.27
C ALA A 277 -40.76 -7.46 -16.08
N MET A 278 -39.98 -6.40 -16.23
CA MET A 278 -40.35 -5.20 -17.00
C MET A 278 -40.08 -5.33 -18.51
N HIS A 279 -39.30 -6.32 -18.92
CA HIS A 279 -38.98 -6.55 -20.34
C HIS A 279 -39.83 -7.66 -20.93
N ALA A 280 -40.46 -7.40 -22.07
CA ALA A 280 -41.42 -8.32 -22.68
C ALA A 280 -40.80 -9.66 -23.17
N SER A 281 -39.53 -9.64 -23.58
CA SER A 281 -38.81 -10.80 -24.08
C SER A 281 -37.30 -10.60 -23.85
N PRO A 282 -36.78 -10.87 -22.65
CA PRO A 282 -35.35 -10.74 -22.38
C PRO A 282 -34.58 -11.94 -22.97
N GLU A 283 -33.88 -11.71 -24.08
CA GLU A 283 -33.07 -12.76 -24.75
C GLU A 283 -31.61 -12.75 -24.31
N GLU A 284 -31.07 -11.55 -23.99
CA GLU A 284 -29.71 -11.38 -23.52
C GLU A 284 -29.68 -10.57 -22.24
N ILE A 285 -28.89 -11.02 -21.26
CA ILE A 285 -28.75 -10.38 -19.95
C ILE A 285 -27.30 -10.15 -19.63
N GLY A 286 -26.93 -8.90 -19.37
CA GLY A 286 -25.61 -8.53 -18.88
C GLY A 286 -25.67 -8.14 -17.40
N VAL A 287 -24.78 -8.69 -16.57
CA VAL A 287 -24.63 -8.32 -15.17
C VAL A 287 -23.28 -7.60 -15.00
N ILE A 288 -23.32 -6.38 -14.48
CA ILE A 288 -22.13 -5.59 -14.18
C ILE A 288 -22.01 -5.46 -12.66
N GLY A 289 -20.83 -5.77 -12.12
CA GLY A 289 -20.57 -5.65 -10.69
C GLY A 289 -21.02 -6.86 -9.87
N PHE A 290 -20.79 -8.04 -10.41
CA PHE A 290 -21.00 -9.29 -9.68
C PHE A 290 -19.78 -9.61 -8.79
#